data_d84afb495fd4e21f0cb96ec38d7dc3a8
#
_entry.id   d84afb495fd4e21f0cb96ec38d7dc3a8
#
_cell.length_a   1.000
_cell.length_b   1.000
_cell.length_c   1.000
_cell.angle_alpha   90.00
_cell.angle_beta   90.00
_cell.angle_gamma   90.00
#
_symmetry.space_group_name_H-M   'P 1'
#
loop_
_entity.id
_entity.type
_entity.pdbx_description
1 polymer ?
#
loop_
_entity_poly.entity_id
_entity_poly.type
_entity_poly.pdbx_seq_one_letter_code
_entity_poly.pdbx_strand_id
1 'polypeptide(L)'
;MQALLLNGLKQFGMDSGRLSQTLHDVAKQTLENLGFEILQTHIDKGYEEQVEVQKWLQSDAIIYQMPAWWMGEPWIVKKYIDEVYMEGAGILFKNDGRSRKDESLKYGSGGLSQGKRVMFSVTWNAPLGVFTEKNGFFEGVGVDGVYLHLHKAHEFMGMQALPSFICNDVVKNPQVEQ
;
A
#
# COMPACT_ATOMS: atom_id res chain seq x y z
N MET A 1 -18.94 -1.93 5.57
CA MET A 1 -17.72 -1.93 4.73
C MET A 1 -16.57 -2.48 5.56
N GLN A 2 -15.67 -3.22 4.92
CA GLN A 2 -14.49 -3.77 5.59
C GLN A 2 -13.21 -3.13 5.04
N ALA A 3 -12.25 -2.85 5.91
CA ALA A 3 -10.93 -2.38 5.51
C ALA A 3 -9.83 -3.30 6.08
N LEU A 4 -8.87 -3.65 5.22
CA LEU A 4 -7.66 -4.35 5.63
C LEU A 4 -6.54 -3.32 5.86
N LEU A 5 -6.06 -3.25 7.09
CA LEU A 5 -4.89 -2.45 7.46
C LEU A 5 -3.65 -3.34 7.49
N LEU A 6 -2.72 -3.05 6.61
CA LEU A 6 -1.43 -3.72 6.50
C LEU A 6 -0.34 -2.87 7.15
N ASN A 7 0.24 -3.36 8.23
CA ASN A 7 1.37 -2.72 8.88
C ASN A 7 2.67 -3.28 8.31
N GLY A 8 3.32 -2.48 7.46
CA GLY A 8 4.60 -2.78 6.82
C GLY A 8 5.82 -2.34 7.63
N LEU A 9 5.61 -2.00 8.90
CA LEU A 9 6.71 -1.67 9.79
C LEU A 9 7.55 -2.92 10.08
N LYS A 10 8.87 -2.75 10.00
CA LYS A 10 9.85 -3.66 10.56
C LYS A 10 10.82 -2.86 11.41
N GLN A 11 11.12 -3.34 12.60
CA GLN A 11 12.21 -2.78 13.38
C GLN A 11 13.54 -3.05 12.69
N PHE A 12 14.28 -1.99 12.42
CA PHE A 12 15.57 -2.07 11.77
C PHE A 12 16.54 -1.03 12.37
N GLY A 13 17.66 -1.51 12.88
CA GLY A 13 18.65 -0.65 13.52
C GLY A 13 18.11 0.08 14.75
N MET A 14 18.24 1.41 14.78
CA MET A 14 17.80 2.27 15.89
C MET A 14 16.34 2.77 15.71
N ASP A 15 15.69 2.49 14.60
CA ASP A 15 14.30 2.89 14.37
C ASP A 15 13.35 2.01 15.18
N SER A 16 12.66 2.62 16.12
CA SER A 16 11.66 1.94 16.95
C SER A 16 10.33 1.70 16.23
N GLY A 17 10.13 2.34 15.06
CA GLY A 17 8.89 2.28 14.28
C GLY A 17 7.66 2.89 14.95
N ARG A 18 7.85 3.64 16.05
CA ARG A 18 6.73 4.19 16.86
C ARG A 18 5.77 5.05 16.06
N LEU A 19 6.27 5.89 15.17
CA LEU A 19 5.42 6.77 14.36
C LEU A 19 4.53 5.94 13.41
N SER A 20 5.09 5.00 12.68
CA SER A 20 4.30 4.12 11.79
C SER A 20 3.27 3.30 12.57
N GLN A 21 3.60 2.82 13.78
CA GLN A 21 2.63 2.13 14.63
C GLN A 21 1.52 3.09 15.09
N THR A 22 1.86 4.30 15.51
CA THR A 22 0.86 5.31 15.93
C THR A 22 -0.09 5.65 14.79
N LEU A 23 0.43 5.88 13.57
CA LEU A 23 -0.40 6.16 12.40
C LEU A 23 -1.31 4.97 12.05
N HIS A 24 -0.81 3.74 12.16
CA HIS A 24 -1.63 2.55 11.99
C HIS A 24 -2.79 2.48 13.00
N ASP A 25 -2.52 2.76 14.28
CA ASP A 25 -3.51 2.73 15.33
C ASP A 25 -4.55 3.86 15.16
N VAL A 26 -4.12 5.05 14.75
CA VAL A 26 -5.00 6.18 14.42
C VAL A 26 -5.90 5.84 13.22
N ALA A 27 -5.34 5.27 12.16
CA ALA A 27 -6.11 4.84 10.99
C ALA A 27 -7.18 3.81 11.38
N LYS A 28 -6.80 2.82 12.19
CA LYS A 28 -7.73 1.81 12.72
C LYS A 28 -8.88 2.47 13.47
N GLN A 29 -8.58 3.27 14.50
CA GLN A 29 -9.60 3.90 15.33
C GLN A 29 -10.52 4.83 14.52
N THR A 30 -9.95 5.58 13.58
CA THR A 30 -10.73 6.49 12.72
C THR A 30 -11.73 5.71 11.86
N LEU A 31 -11.29 4.63 11.24
CA LEU A 31 -12.16 3.82 10.38
C LEU A 31 -13.22 3.08 11.20
N GLU A 32 -12.88 2.55 12.38
CA GLU A 32 -13.85 1.95 13.31
C GLU A 32 -14.93 2.97 13.71
N ASN A 33 -14.55 4.20 14.03
CA ASN A 33 -15.49 5.29 14.35
C ASN A 33 -16.38 5.67 13.15
N LEU A 34 -15.93 5.43 11.92
CA LEU A 34 -16.70 5.61 10.69
C LEU A 34 -17.55 4.37 10.33
N GLY A 35 -17.56 3.35 11.17
CA GLY A 35 -18.38 2.15 10.98
C GLY A 35 -17.77 1.09 10.07
N PHE A 36 -16.45 1.12 9.84
CA PHE A 36 -15.78 0.04 9.14
C PHE A 36 -15.46 -1.12 10.10
N GLU A 37 -15.60 -2.33 9.63
CA GLU A 37 -15.00 -3.50 10.23
C GLU A 37 -13.52 -3.59 9.79
N ILE A 38 -12.62 -3.79 10.76
CA ILE A 38 -11.18 -3.73 10.49
C ILE A 38 -10.56 -5.11 10.58
N LEU A 39 -9.97 -5.54 9.47
CA LEU A 39 -9.00 -6.63 9.41
C LEU A 39 -7.59 -6.05 9.51
N GLN A 40 -6.69 -6.78 10.14
CA GLN A 40 -5.32 -6.31 10.32
C GLN A 40 -4.30 -7.39 10.00
N THR A 41 -3.15 -6.97 9.48
CA THR A 41 -1.95 -7.80 9.37
C THR A 41 -0.71 -6.97 9.71
N HIS A 42 0.05 -7.41 10.69
CA HIS A 42 1.39 -6.90 10.96
C HIS A 42 2.38 -7.82 10.24
N ILE A 43 2.88 -7.39 9.11
CA ILE A 43 3.67 -8.22 8.20
C ILE A 43 4.91 -8.81 8.89
N ASP A 44 5.59 -8.03 9.75
CA ASP A 44 6.79 -8.50 10.49
C ASP A 44 6.49 -9.59 11.54
N LYS A 45 5.23 -9.79 11.91
CA LYS A 45 4.82 -10.84 12.85
C LYS A 45 4.52 -12.18 12.17
N GLY A 46 4.60 -12.22 10.85
CA GLY A 46 4.24 -13.38 10.04
C GLY A 46 2.76 -13.38 9.63
N TYR A 47 2.47 -14.13 8.61
CA TYR A 47 1.13 -14.32 8.04
C TYR A 47 1.07 -15.66 7.29
N GLU A 48 -0.14 -16.12 7.04
CA GLU A 48 -0.43 -17.26 6.18
C GLU A 48 -1.05 -16.73 4.89
N GLU A 49 -0.45 -17.00 3.75
CA GLU A 49 -0.81 -16.41 2.45
C GLU A 49 -2.29 -16.64 2.11
N GLN A 50 -2.79 -17.85 2.37
CA GLN A 50 -4.21 -18.21 2.11
C GLN A 50 -5.16 -17.41 2.99
N VAL A 51 -4.79 -17.15 4.25
CA VAL A 51 -5.59 -16.30 5.15
C VAL A 51 -5.59 -14.85 4.66
N GLU A 52 -4.45 -14.37 4.19
CA GLU A 52 -4.35 -13.03 3.64
C GLU A 52 -5.20 -12.86 2.37
N VAL A 53 -5.17 -13.82 1.45
CA VAL A 53 -6.06 -13.81 0.26
C VAL A 53 -7.54 -13.68 0.68
N GLN A 54 -7.97 -14.36 1.75
CA GLN A 54 -9.35 -14.22 2.25
C GLN A 54 -9.61 -12.83 2.83
N LYS A 55 -8.67 -12.24 3.57
CA LYS A 55 -8.79 -10.84 4.05
C LYS A 55 -8.92 -9.85 2.88
N TRP A 56 -8.13 -10.05 1.82
CA TRP A 56 -8.22 -9.24 0.60
C TRP A 56 -9.59 -9.35 -0.07
N LEU A 57 -10.14 -10.58 -0.18
CA LEU A 57 -11.46 -10.80 -0.76
C LEU A 57 -12.57 -10.12 0.04
N GLN A 58 -12.50 -10.15 1.36
CA GLN A 58 -13.52 -9.58 2.25
C GLN A 58 -13.47 -8.05 2.32
N SER A 59 -12.29 -7.45 2.07
CA SER A 59 -12.09 -6.01 2.25
C SER A 59 -12.57 -5.20 1.04
N ASP A 60 -13.20 -4.06 1.30
CA ASP A 60 -13.55 -3.04 0.30
C ASP A 60 -12.37 -2.10 0.03
N ALA A 61 -11.51 -1.92 1.04
CA ALA A 61 -10.30 -1.09 0.96
C ALA A 61 -9.11 -1.77 1.63
N ILE A 62 -7.93 -1.58 1.05
CA ILE A 62 -6.65 -2.03 1.61
C ILE A 62 -5.78 -0.79 1.85
N ILE A 63 -5.28 -0.63 3.07
CA ILE A 63 -4.45 0.49 3.46
C ILE A 63 -3.13 -0.04 3.99
N TYR A 64 -2.05 0.35 3.36
CA TYR A 64 -0.70 0.08 3.81
C TYR A 64 -0.21 1.24 4.67
N GLN A 65 0.18 0.96 5.89
CA GLN A 65 0.97 1.87 6.72
C GLN A 65 2.42 1.38 6.75
N MET A 66 3.35 2.16 6.20
CA MET A 66 4.74 1.73 6.06
C MET A 66 5.73 2.89 6.12
N PRO A 67 6.94 2.67 6.64
CA PRO A 67 8.03 3.62 6.46
C PRO A 67 8.59 3.52 5.04
N ALA A 68 9.16 4.61 4.54
CA ALA A 68 9.94 4.58 3.33
C ALA A 68 11.39 4.15 3.64
N TRP A 69 11.87 3.14 2.93
CA TRP A 69 13.24 2.69 3.00
C TRP A 69 13.88 2.71 1.61
N TRP A 70 15.02 3.43 1.49
CA TRP A 70 15.77 3.45 0.24
C TRP A 70 14.90 3.67 -1.01
N MET A 71 14.12 4.76 -0.99
CA MET A 71 13.27 5.25 -2.10
C MET A 71 12.05 4.37 -2.44
N GLY A 72 11.66 3.49 -1.52
CA GLY A 72 10.49 2.62 -1.74
C GLY A 72 9.94 2.05 -0.42
N GLU A 73 9.15 1.03 -0.56
CA GLU A 73 8.61 0.25 0.55
C GLU A 73 9.68 -0.61 1.23
N PRO A 74 9.50 -0.99 2.50
CA PRO A 74 10.32 -2.00 3.14
C PRO A 74 10.24 -3.34 2.37
N TRP A 75 11.35 -4.06 2.28
CA TRP A 75 11.41 -5.34 1.57
C TRP A 75 10.37 -6.37 2.04
N ILE A 76 9.95 -6.30 3.31
CA ILE A 76 8.91 -7.20 3.83
C ILE A 76 7.55 -6.93 3.20
N VAL A 77 7.26 -5.66 2.82
CA VAL A 77 6.03 -5.29 2.12
C VAL A 77 6.04 -5.86 0.71
N LYS A 78 7.17 -5.75 0.01
CA LYS A 78 7.31 -6.34 -1.32
C LYS A 78 7.21 -7.87 -1.27
N LYS A 79 7.85 -8.50 -0.27
CA LYS A 79 7.73 -9.95 -0.03
C LYS A 79 6.26 -10.35 0.17
N TYR A 80 5.54 -9.65 1.05
CA TYR A 80 4.12 -9.88 1.29
C TYR A 80 3.29 -9.81 0.00
N ILE A 81 3.50 -8.76 -0.80
CA ILE A 81 2.82 -8.58 -2.09
C ILE A 81 3.10 -9.76 -3.01
N ASP A 82 4.37 -10.15 -3.15
CA ASP A 82 4.76 -11.24 -4.05
C ASP A 82 4.13 -12.57 -3.63
N GLU A 83 4.15 -12.90 -2.36
CA GLU A 83 3.62 -14.17 -1.84
C GLU A 83 2.09 -14.20 -1.90
N VAL A 84 1.42 -13.17 -1.38
CA VAL A 84 -0.06 -13.13 -1.34
C VAL A 84 -0.66 -13.04 -2.75
N TYR A 85 -0.02 -12.30 -3.67
CA TYR A 85 -0.52 -12.23 -5.04
C TYR A 85 -0.35 -13.55 -5.79
N MET A 86 0.76 -14.23 -5.58
CA MET A 86 0.97 -15.56 -6.19
C MET A 86 -0.02 -16.58 -5.65
N GLU A 87 -0.31 -16.60 -4.35
CA GLU A 87 -1.33 -17.45 -3.74
C GLU A 87 -2.74 -17.06 -4.24
N GLY A 88 -2.98 -15.77 -4.49
CA GLY A 88 -4.22 -15.24 -5.03
C GLY A 88 -4.46 -15.49 -6.52
N ALA A 89 -3.59 -16.22 -7.22
CA ALA A 89 -3.75 -16.52 -8.63
C ALA A 89 -5.04 -17.33 -8.90
N GLY A 90 -5.85 -16.88 -9.83
CA GLY A 90 -7.18 -17.42 -10.12
C GLY A 90 -8.27 -16.90 -9.20
N ILE A 91 -7.93 -16.18 -8.13
CA ILE A 91 -8.85 -15.62 -7.12
C ILE A 91 -8.86 -14.09 -7.19
N LEU A 92 -7.70 -13.46 -7.08
CA LEU A 92 -7.54 -11.99 -7.14
C LEU A 92 -7.34 -11.50 -8.58
N PHE A 93 -6.83 -12.34 -9.45
CA PHE A 93 -6.67 -12.12 -10.89
C PHE A 93 -6.71 -13.44 -11.66
N LYS A 94 -7.14 -13.43 -12.91
CA LYS A 94 -7.17 -14.62 -13.79
C LYS A 94 -5.83 -14.82 -14.53
N ASN A 95 -5.38 -13.75 -15.15
CA ASN A 95 -4.21 -13.68 -16.01
C ASN A 95 -3.84 -12.21 -16.25
N ASP A 96 -3.00 -11.91 -17.21
CA ASP A 96 -2.62 -10.54 -17.57
C ASP A 96 -3.69 -9.77 -18.37
N GLY A 97 -4.81 -10.39 -18.68
CA GLY A 97 -5.93 -9.79 -19.45
C GLY A 97 -5.82 -9.92 -20.95
N ARG A 98 -4.64 -10.09 -21.53
CA ARG A 98 -4.46 -10.17 -22.99
C ARG A 98 -5.10 -11.44 -23.58
N SER A 99 -5.61 -11.32 -24.79
CA SER A 99 -6.15 -12.44 -25.55
C SER A 99 -5.64 -12.41 -26.98
N ARG A 100 -5.30 -13.58 -27.54
CA ARG A 100 -4.97 -13.71 -28.96
C ARG A 100 -6.21 -13.65 -29.85
N LYS A 101 -7.39 -13.85 -29.25
CA LYS A 101 -8.69 -13.87 -29.97
C LYS A 101 -9.39 -12.52 -29.94
N ASP A 102 -9.02 -11.65 -29.01
CA ASP A 102 -9.62 -10.33 -28.80
C ASP A 102 -8.54 -9.31 -28.42
N GLU A 103 -8.15 -8.52 -29.43
CA GLU A 103 -7.11 -7.50 -29.28
C GLU A 103 -7.57 -6.26 -28.50
N SER A 104 -8.87 -6.14 -28.18
CA SER A 104 -9.40 -5.08 -27.34
C SER A 104 -8.99 -5.26 -25.88
N LEU A 105 -8.71 -6.50 -25.47
CA LEU A 105 -8.27 -6.85 -24.14
C LEU A 105 -6.81 -6.45 -23.93
N LYS A 106 -6.55 -5.60 -22.94
CA LYS A 106 -5.23 -5.02 -22.67
C LYS A 106 -4.54 -5.70 -21.50
N TYR A 107 -3.21 -5.58 -21.46
CA TYR A 107 -2.43 -5.97 -20.28
C TYR A 107 -2.94 -5.26 -19.03
N GLY A 108 -3.10 -6.01 -17.94
CA GLY A 108 -3.64 -5.52 -16.67
C GLY A 108 -5.17 -5.57 -16.56
N SER A 109 -5.90 -6.09 -17.58
CA SER A 109 -7.36 -6.20 -17.52
C SER A 109 -7.88 -7.53 -16.95
N GLY A 110 -6.99 -8.41 -16.49
CA GLY A 110 -7.35 -9.73 -15.95
C GLY A 110 -7.63 -9.77 -14.44
N GLY A 111 -7.59 -8.63 -13.76
CA GLY A 111 -7.87 -8.52 -12.33
C GLY A 111 -9.31 -8.92 -11.98
N LEU A 112 -9.53 -9.41 -10.77
CA LEU A 112 -10.85 -9.83 -10.24
C LEU A 112 -11.28 -9.02 -9.00
N SER A 113 -10.49 -8.02 -8.63
CA SER A 113 -10.71 -7.17 -7.45
C SER A 113 -11.33 -5.81 -7.78
N GLN A 114 -12.16 -5.75 -8.84
CA GLN A 114 -12.88 -4.52 -9.22
C GLN A 114 -13.77 -4.03 -8.07
N GLY A 115 -13.86 -2.70 -7.93
CA GLY A 115 -14.62 -2.05 -6.87
C GLY A 115 -13.85 -1.88 -5.55
N LYS A 116 -12.73 -2.58 -5.39
CA LYS A 116 -11.84 -2.40 -4.23
C LYS A 116 -10.89 -1.22 -4.41
N ARG A 117 -10.45 -0.66 -3.30
CA ARG A 117 -9.55 0.51 -3.28
C ARG A 117 -8.29 0.20 -2.52
N VAL A 118 -7.21 0.87 -2.90
CA VAL A 118 -5.92 0.77 -2.21
C VAL A 118 -5.36 2.15 -1.90
N MET A 119 -4.76 2.31 -0.72
CA MET A 119 -4.10 3.53 -0.27
C MET A 119 -2.75 3.20 0.37
N PHE A 120 -1.76 4.04 0.12
CA PHE A 120 -0.48 3.99 0.82
C PHE A 120 -0.38 5.15 1.80
N SER A 121 -0.10 4.85 3.06
CA SER A 121 0.24 5.79 4.12
C SER A 121 1.71 5.61 4.46
N VAL A 122 2.52 6.62 4.16
CA VAL A 122 3.98 6.50 4.16
C VAL A 122 4.60 7.52 5.10
N THR A 123 5.56 7.09 5.93
CA THR A 123 6.42 7.99 6.69
C THR A 123 7.76 8.14 5.97
N TRP A 124 8.24 9.38 5.80
CA TRP A 124 9.46 9.66 5.06
C TRP A 124 10.27 10.79 5.69
N ASN A 125 11.56 10.58 5.86
CA ASN A 125 12.46 11.62 6.35
C ASN A 125 13.01 12.47 5.19
N ALA A 126 12.11 13.13 4.46
CA ALA A 126 12.44 14.07 3.40
C ALA A 126 11.37 15.15 3.30
N PRO A 127 11.71 16.42 3.01
CA PRO A 127 10.73 17.47 2.86
C PRO A 127 9.86 17.26 1.62
N LEU A 128 8.62 17.75 1.65
CA LEU A 128 7.63 17.52 0.60
C LEU A 128 8.10 18.00 -0.79
N GLY A 129 8.87 19.10 -0.84
CA GLY A 129 9.39 19.67 -2.09
C GLY A 129 10.23 18.70 -2.92
N VAL A 130 10.89 17.70 -2.29
CA VAL A 130 11.68 16.71 -3.05
C VAL A 130 10.83 15.84 -3.97
N PHE A 131 9.52 15.72 -3.67
CA PHE A 131 8.55 14.95 -4.46
C PHE A 131 7.80 15.83 -5.47
N THR A 132 7.51 17.09 -5.10
CA THR A 132 6.56 17.94 -5.84
C THR A 132 7.23 18.98 -6.72
N GLU A 133 8.47 19.37 -6.44
CA GLU A 133 9.21 20.34 -7.22
C GLU A 133 9.84 19.69 -8.45
N LYS A 134 9.71 20.33 -9.62
CA LYS A 134 10.28 19.82 -10.87
C LYS A 134 11.80 19.62 -10.82
N ASN A 135 12.50 20.44 -10.01
CA ASN A 135 13.93 20.31 -9.76
C ASN A 135 14.24 19.55 -8.47
N GLY A 136 13.23 18.98 -7.80
CA GLY A 136 13.39 18.14 -6.62
C GLY A 136 14.02 16.79 -6.97
N PHE A 137 14.43 16.03 -5.96
CA PHE A 137 15.11 14.74 -6.15
C PHE A 137 14.28 13.74 -6.96
N PHE A 138 12.96 13.75 -6.81
CA PHE A 138 12.03 12.91 -7.57
C PHE A 138 11.39 13.63 -8.76
N GLU A 139 11.98 14.72 -9.26
CA GLU A 139 11.62 15.38 -10.51
C GLU A 139 10.14 15.83 -10.61
N GLY A 140 9.50 16.05 -9.46
CA GLY A 140 8.12 16.52 -9.39
C GLY A 140 7.06 15.47 -9.68
N VAL A 141 7.40 14.17 -9.68
CA VAL A 141 6.44 13.08 -9.96
C VAL A 141 5.43 12.86 -8.83
N GLY A 142 5.63 13.50 -7.69
CA GLY A 142 4.79 13.31 -6.51
C GLY A 142 5.02 11.97 -5.82
N VAL A 143 4.39 11.78 -4.67
CA VAL A 143 4.51 10.53 -3.89
C VAL A 143 3.97 9.34 -4.67
N ASP A 144 2.81 9.49 -5.32
CA ASP A 144 2.20 8.44 -6.12
C ASP A 144 3.07 8.04 -7.32
N GLY A 145 3.84 8.99 -7.87
CA GLY A 145 4.80 8.70 -8.93
C GLY A 145 5.98 7.87 -8.46
N VAL A 146 6.47 8.12 -7.22
CA VAL A 146 7.53 7.29 -6.60
C VAL A 146 7.03 5.87 -6.37
N TYR A 147 5.78 5.70 -5.93
CA TYR A 147 5.15 4.39 -5.69
C TYR A 147 4.37 3.84 -6.89
N LEU A 148 4.62 4.33 -8.10
CA LEU A 148 3.92 3.90 -9.31
C LEU A 148 3.91 2.38 -9.47
N HIS A 149 4.99 1.69 -9.16
CA HIS A 149 5.09 0.23 -9.26
C HIS A 149 4.10 -0.48 -8.32
N LEU A 150 3.89 0.02 -7.11
CA LEU A 150 2.88 -0.50 -6.19
C LEU A 150 1.47 -0.21 -6.71
N HIS A 151 1.20 1.02 -7.16
CA HIS A 151 -0.09 1.35 -7.76
C HIS A 151 -0.42 0.42 -8.94
N LYS A 152 0.55 0.18 -9.82
CA LYS A 152 0.38 -0.72 -10.97
C LYS A 152 0.21 -2.19 -10.58
N ALA A 153 0.85 -2.65 -9.53
CA ALA A 153 0.63 -4.00 -9.02
C ALA A 153 -0.83 -4.20 -8.54
N HIS A 154 -1.39 -3.21 -7.85
CA HIS A 154 -2.77 -3.26 -7.39
C HIS A 154 -3.79 -3.02 -8.53
N GLU A 155 -3.47 -2.13 -9.46
CA GLU A 155 -4.27 -1.92 -10.68
C GLU A 155 -4.35 -3.21 -11.52
N PHE A 156 -3.26 -3.99 -11.58
CA PHE A 156 -3.25 -5.29 -12.23
C PHE A 156 -4.25 -6.27 -11.58
N MET A 157 -4.51 -6.16 -10.28
CA MET A 157 -5.56 -6.90 -9.59
C MET A 157 -6.97 -6.33 -9.85
N GLY A 158 -7.09 -5.20 -10.53
CA GLY A 158 -8.36 -4.52 -10.81
C GLY A 158 -8.77 -3.50 -9.74
N MET A 159 -7.88 -3.16 -8.81
CA MET A 159 -8.16 -2.18 -7.76
C MET A 159 -8.00 -0.74 -8.23
N GLN A 160 -8.71 0.17 -7.58
CA GLN A 160 -8.57 1.60 -7.78
C GLN A 160 -7.65 2.20 -6.71
N ALA A 161 -6.60 2.90 -7.14
CA ALA A 161 -5.75 3.65 -6.23
C ALA A 161 -6.47 4.89 -5.67
N LEU A 162 -6.32 5.12 -4.37
CA LEU A 162 -6.58 6.39 -3.71
C LEU A 162 -5.26 7.17 -3.63
N PRO A 163 -5.30 8.52 -3.52
CA PRO A 163 -4.10 9.31 -3.29
C PRO A 163 -3.35 8.83 -2.05
N SER A 164 -2.04 8.71 -2.16
CA SER A 164 -1.21 8.33 -1.01
C SER A 164 -1.13 9.46 0.02
N PHE A 165 -1.11 9.08 1.29
CA PHE A 165 -0.78 9.99 2.39
C PHE A 165 0.72 9.91 2.66
N ILE A 166 1.36 11.07 2.89
CA ILE A 166 2.75 11.14 3.32
C ILE A 166 2.89 11.96 4.60
N CYS A 167 3.49 11.37 5.62
CA CYS A 167 4.04 12.07 6.76
C CYS A 167 5.53 12.33 6.45
N ASN A 168 5.83 13.55 6.02
CA ASN A 168 7.15 13.93 5.51
C ASN A 168 8.05 14.54 6.59
N ASP A 169 9.37 14.54 6.34
CA ASP A 169 10.43 15.14 7.15
C ASP A 169 10.41 14.75 8.64
N VAL A 170 10.05 13.49 8.91
CA VAL A 170 9.66 12.97 10.23
C VAL A 170 10.79 12.97 11.28
N VAL A 171 12.05 13.15 10.89
CA VAL A 171 13.19 13.15 11.80
C VAL A 171 13.82 14.54 11.94
N LYS A 172 14.04 15.24 10.82
CA LYS A 172 14.78 16.51 10.82
C LYS A 172 13.91 17.69 11.15
N ASN A 173 12.67 17.72 10.65
CA ASN A 173 11.77 18.86 10.84
C ASN A 173 10.32 18.37 10.94
N PRO A 174 9.99 17.58 11.96
CA PRO A 174 8.63 17.05 12.11
C PRO A 174 7.66 18.22 12.36
N GLN A 175 6.72 18.42 11.46
CA GLN A 175 5.64 19.38 11.64
C GLN A 175 4.55 18.74 12.49
N VAL A 176 4.56 19.01 13.78
CA VAL A 176 3.68 18.38 14.78
C VAL A 176 2.29 19.04 14.84
N GLU A 177 2.08 20.15 14.13
CA GLU A 177 0.88 20.99 14.21
C GLU A 177 0.06 21.07 12.92
N GLN A 178 0.18 20.10 12.03
CA GLN A 178 -0.64 20.05 10.80
C GLN A 178 -1.58 18.85 10.77
#